data_44d599c91fceb2b71a43d72c6000645d
#
_entry.id   44d599c91fceb2b71a43d72c6000645d
#
_cell.length_a   1.000
_cell.length_b   1.000
_cell.length_c   1.000
_cell.angle_alpha   90.00
_cell.angle_beta   90.00
_cell.angle_gamma   90.00
#
_symmetry.space_group_name_H-M   'P 1'
#
loop_
_entity.id
_entity.type
_entity.pdbx_description
1 polymer ?
#
loop_
_entity_poly.entity_id
_entity_poly.type
_entity_poly.pdbx_seq_one_letter_code
_entity_poly.pdbx_strand_id
1 'polypeptide(L)'
;PRRSSSAASDVYKRQSYNWDYTVADNRIKKLYELGKELNWNGSIDLNWDYTHPADERILETDDELPHETLEAYENLSDEEKILFDRHDVAELMSQFLHGEQGALLVASQLASCAPTYNAKLYAASQTFDEARHVEVFNRYLQEKIGIHYPINPALKSLLDKILTDERWDLKFIGMQIIIEGLALAAFSMLKSISKDPLLKQLLHYVIRDEARHVTFGINYLEDFIKTLSPEEINERAEFAYEACVISRERLINTKSQQRFLGMSEEEAREFQLNTGSFEMFRNFLFSRVIPNLSRIGLLTDEVRPKFEALGLLEYENAPDDFECDWAEMRKPLEEFEKIPV
;
A
#
# COMPACT_ATOMS: atom_id res chain seq x y z
N PRO A 1 34.40 -15.88 -30.31
CA PRO A 1 34.46 -15.09 -29.08
C PRO A 1 33.05 -14.76 -28.67
N ARG A 2 32.67 -15.27 -27.52
CA ARG A 2 31.36 -15.14 -26.93
C ARG A 2 31.14 -13.70 -26.49
N ARG A 3 30.31 -12.96 -27.18
CA ARG A 3 29.61 -11.80 -26.64
C ARG A 3 28.18 -12.25 -26.34
N SER A 4 27.97 -12.74 -25.17
CA SER A 4 26.65 -13.08 -24.69
C SER A 4 26.54 -12.67 -23.23
N SER A 5 25.42 -12.20 -22.83
CA SER A 5 24.89 -12.03 -21.47
C SER A 5 25.14 -10.78 -20.67
N SER A 6 26.09 -9.90 -21.01
CA SER A 6 26.22 -8.65 -20.25
C SER A 6 25.34 -7.49 -20.76
N ALA A 7 24.85 -7.58 -22.00
CA ALA A 7 24.09 -6.50 -22.62
C ALA A 7 22.63 -6.41 -22.12
N ALA A 8 22.04 -7.52 -21.73
CA ALA A 8 20.66 -7.53 -21.23
C ALA A 8 20.57 -7.00 -19.78
N SER A 9 21.54 -7.36 -18.92
CA SER A 9 21.58 -6.86 -17.54
C SER A 9 21.90 -5.37 -17.45
N ASP A 10 22.60 -4.81 -18.45
CA ASP A 10 22.92 -3.40 -18.52
C ASP A 10 21.74 -2.52 -19.03
N VAL A 11 20.76 -3.10 -19.72
CA VAL A 11 19.64 -2.34 -20.30
C VAL A 11 18.71 -1.80 -19.22
N TYR A 12 18.51 -2.51 -18.12
CA TYR A 12 17.58 -2.12 -17.06
C TYR A 12 18.21 -1.24 -15.98
N LYS A 13 19.52 -1.29 -15.81
CA LYS A 13 20.27 -0.36 -14.95
C LYS A 13 20.60 0.97 -15.63
N ARG A 14 20.43 1.07 -16.95
CA ARG A 14 20.67 2.30 -17.67
C ARG A 14 19.51 3.24 -17.50
N GLN A 15 19.82 4.47 -17.06
CA GLN A 15 18.94 5.61 -17.22
C GLN A 15 18.46 5.64 -18.67
N SER A 16 17.17 5.54 -18.88
CA SER A 16 16.60 5.61 -20.21
C SER A 16 16.32 7.05 -20.56
N TYR A 17 17.09 7.61 -21.50
CA TYR A 17 16.78 8.91 -22.05
C TYR A 17 15.67 8.78 -23.09
N ASN A 18 14.68 9.66 -23.03
CA ASN A 18 13.68 9.81 -24.09
C ASN A 18 13.67 11.27 -24.55
N TRP A 19 14.18 11.49 -25.76
CA TRP A 19 14.25 12.82 -26.40
C TRP A 19 12.98 13.17 -27.20
N ASP A 20 12.02 12.24 -27.26
CA ASP A 20 10.69 12.51 -27.79
C ASP A 20 9.80 13.06 -26.67
N TYR A 21 9.52 14.33 -26.72
CA TYR A 21 8.67 15.07 -25.79
C TYR A 21 7.20 15.06 -26.21
N THR A 22 6.84 14.27 -27.23
CA THR A 22 5.46 14.14 -27.68
C THR A 22 4.62 13.50 -26.58
N VAL A 23 3.44 14.07 -26.33
CA VAL A 23 2.46 13.50 -25.41
C VAL A 23 1.80 12.30 -26.09
N ALA A 24 2.30 11.11 -25.81
CA ALA A 24 1.80 9.88 -26.39
C ALA A 24 0.55 9.36 -25.66
N ASP A 25 0.42 9.63 -24.37
CA ASP A 25 -0.69 9.16 -23.53
C ASP A 25 -1.33 10.31 -22.75
N ASN A 26 -2.54 10.69 -23.14
CA ASN A 26 -3.31 11.74 -22.47
C ASN A 26 -3.79 11.33 -21.07
N ARG A 27 -3.97 10.03 -20.79
CA ARG A 27 -4.39 9.51 -19.46
C ARG A 27 -3.30 9.78 -18.44
N ILE A 28 -2.06 9.38 -18.75
CA ILE A 28 -0.91 9.60 -17.86
C ILE A 28 -0.63 11.11 -17.70
N LYS A 29 -0.75 11.90 -18.77
CA LYS A 29 -0.65 13.36 -18.67
C LYS A 29 -1.70 13.94 -17.71
N LYS A 30 -2.96 13.49 -17.81
CA LYS A 30 -4.05 13.93 -16.92
C LYS A 30 -3.73 13.64 -15.45
N LEU A 31 -3.22 12.43 -15.15
CA LEU A 31 -2.81 12.07 -13.79
C LEU A 31 -1.68 12.97 -13.28
N TYR A 32 -0.71 13.30 -14.12
CA TYR A 32 0.36 14.24 -13.76
C TYR A 32 -0.19 15.64 -13.46
N GLU A 33 -1.15 16.15 -14.25
CA GLU A 33 -1.80 17.43 -13.96
C GLU A 33 -2.59 17.38 -12.65
N LEU A 34 -3.31 16.27 -12.40
CA LEU A 34 -4.01 16.06 -11.14
C LEU A 34 -3.05 16.04 -9.93
N GLY A 35 -1.86 15.43 -10.07
CA GLY A 35 -0.85 15.44 -9.01
C GLY A 35 -0.39 16.83 -8.62
N LYS A 36 -0.27 17.74 -9.60
CA LYS A 36 0.05 19.15 -9.35
C LYS A 36 -1.12 19.91 -8.70
N GLU A 37 -2.35 19.65 -9.17
CA GLU A 37 -3.56 20.29 -8.67
C GLU A 37 -3.88 19.89 -7.23
N LEU A 38 -3.73 18.58 -6.91
CA LEU A 38 -4.06 18.00 -5.62
C LEU A 38 -2.87 17.97 -4.64
N ASN A 39 -1.76 18.61 -4.98
CA ASN A 39 -0.60 18.68 -4.11
C ASN A 39 -0.95 19.33 -2.76
N TRP A 40 -0.37 18.81 -1.71
CA TRP A 40 -0.56 19.26 -0.33
C TRP A 40 0.76 19.30 0.43
N ASN A 41 0.78 20.00 1.56
CA ASN A 41 1.97 20.18 2.38
C ASN A 41 1.76 19.55 3.76
N GLY A 42 2.51 18.46 4.04
CA GLY A 42 2.41 17.72 5.30
C GLY A 42 2.63 18.56 6.57
N SER A 43 3.35 19.67 6.47
CA SER A 43 3.61 20.56 7.61
C SER A 43 2.52 21.62 7.86
N ILE A 44 1.72 21.95 6.82
CA ILE A 44 0.75 23.05 6.87
C ILE A 44 -0.69 22.54 6.84
N ASP A 45 -0.96 21.55 6.00
CA ASP A 45 -2.32 21.08 5.72
C ASP A 45 -2.80 20.01 6.73
N LEU A 46 -1.94 19.59 7.67
CA LEU A 46 -2.27 18.70 8.77
C LEU A 46 -2.25 19.43 10.11
N ASN A 47 -3.27 19.18 10.95
CA ASN A 47 -3.35 19.80 12.26
C ASN A 47 -2.43 19.10 13.29
N TRP A 48 -1.15 19.39 13.23
CA TRP A 48 -0.15 18.82 14.14
C TRP A 48 -0.26 19.30 15.60
N ASP A 49 -1.04 20.35 15.87
CA ASP A 49 -1.28 20.81 17.24
C ASP A 49 -2.25 19.89 17.99
N TYR A 50 -3.07 19.12 17.25
CA TYR A 50 -3.94 18.11 17.86
C TYR A 50 -3.12 16.94 18.43
N THR A 51 -3.52 16.48 19.61
CA THR A 51 -3.01 15.26 20.24
C THR A 51 -4.19 14.43 20.75
N HIS A 52 -4.28 13.19 20.27
CA HIS A 52 -5.31 12.25 20.72
C HIS A 52 -5.17 11.97 22.21
N PRO A 53 -6.28 11.95 23.01
CA PRO A 53 -6.23 11.71 24.45
C PRO A 53 -5.47 10.43 24.80
N ALA A 54 -4.65 10.50 25.85
CA ALA A 54 -3.79 9.37 26.23
C ALA A 54 -4.57 8.20 26.84
N ASP A 55 -5.77 8.47 27.33
CA ASP A 55 -6.71 7.55 27.99
C ASP A 55 -7.84 7.07 27.07
N GLU A 56 -7.71 7.32 25.76
CA GLU A 56 -8.65 6.84 24.76
C GLU A 56 -7.97 5.95 23.72
N ARG A 57 -8.72 5.00 23.18
CA ARG A 57 -8.31 4.18 22.04
C ARG A 57 -8.25 5.02 20.77
N ILE A 58 -7.29 4.76 19.92
CA ILE A 58 -7.14 5.40 18.59
C ILE A 58 -8.13 4.82 17.59
N LEU A 59 -8.41 3.52 17.69
CA LEU A 59 -9.33 2.81 16.81
C LEU A 59 -10.61 2.40 17.56
N GLU A 60 -11.73 2.41 16.84
CA GLU A 60 -13.01 1.91 17.34
C GLU A 60 -13.70 1.10 16.25
N THR A 61 -14.17 -0.06 16.62
CA THR A 61 -14.99 -0.94 15.78
C THR A 61 -16.27 -1.28 16.53
N ASP A 62 -17.37 -1.45 15.79
CA ASP A 62 -18.65 -1.91 16.36
C ASP A 62 -18.58 -3.40 16.75
N ASP A 63 -17.68 -4.15 16.14
CA ASP A 63 -17.48 -5.57 16.38
C ASP A 63 -16.38 -5.80 17.41
N GLU A 64 -16.57 -6.81 18.27
CA GLU A 64 -15.57 -7.28 19.21
C GLU A 64 -14.35 -7.84 18.43
N LEU A 65 -13.17 -7.33 18.75
CA LEU A 65 -11.94 -7.80 18.11
C LEU A 65 -11.54 -9.18 18.68
N PRO A 66 -10.96 -10.07 17.87
CA PRO A 66 -10.67 -11.45 18.29
C PRO A 66 -9.87 -11.58 19.58
N HIS A 67 -8.88 -10.71 19.78
CA HIS A 67 -8.06 -10.74 21.01
C HIS A 67 -8.85 -10.31 22.25
N GLU A 68 -9.97 -9.59 22.10
CA GLU A 68 -10.82 -9.16 23.21
C GLU A 68 -11.58 -10.34 23.86
N THR A 69 -11.75 -11.45 23.13
CA THR A 69 -12.36 -12.69 23.66
C THR A 69 -11.41 -13.57 24.49
N LEU A 70 -10.13 -13.17 24.59
CA LEU A 70 -9.14 -13.93 25.33
C LEU A 70 -9.16 -13.56 26.80
N GLU A 71 -9.19 -14.57 27.69
CA GLU A 71 -9.10 -14.36 29.15
C GLU A 71 -7.87 -13.51 29.53
N ALA A 72 -6.76 -13.69 28.81
CA ALA A 72 -5.55 -12.89 29.04
C ALA A 72 -5.78 -11.39 28.77
N TYR A 73 -6.60 -11.03 27.76
CA TYR A 73 -6.96 -9.65 27.45
C TYR A 73 -8.02 -9.11 28.43
N GLU A 74 -9.01 -9.93 28.79
CA GLU A 74 -10.03 -9.54 29.78
C GLU A 74 -9.41 -9.14 31.12
N ASN A 75 -8.33 -9.83 31.52
CA ASN A 75 -7.60 -9.58 32.77
C ASN A 75 -6.68 -8.34 32.72
N LEU A 76 -6.50 -7.69 31.57
CA LEU A 76 -5.77 -6.42 31.48
C LEU A 76 -6.57 -5.30 32.15
N SER A 77 -5.87 -4.38 32.80
CA SER A 77 -6.47 -3.10 33.23
C SER A 77 -6.88 -2.24 32.03
N ASP A 78 -7.77 -1.27 32.24
CA ASP A 78 -8.19 -0.35 31.18
C ASP A 78 -7.00 0.41 30.57
N GLU A 79 -6.02 0.77 31.39
CA GLU A 79 -4.77 1.42 30.94
C GLU A 79 -3.94 0.49 30.05
N GLU A 80 -3.85 -0.80 30.42
CA GLU A 80 -3.13 -1.79 29.59
C GLU A 80 -3.85 -2.09 28.28
N LYS A 81 -5.18 -2.08 28.24
CA LYS A 81 -5.97 -2.22 27.00
C LYS A 81 -5.76 -1.04 26.05
N ILE A 82 -5.68 0.18 26.59
CA ILE A 82 -5.35 1.37 25.77
C ILE A 82 -3.90 1.29 25.24
N LEU A 83 -2.96 0.82 26.07
CA LEU A 83 -1.59 0.60 25.62
C LEU A 83 -1.49 -0.51 24.57
N PHE A 84 -2.27 -1.57 24.70
CA PHE A 84 -2.37 -2.63 23.68
C PHE A 84 -2.81 -2.05 22.35
N ASP A 85 -3.91 -1.30 22.31
CA ASP A 85 -4.41 -0.61 21.11
C ASP A 85 -3.34 0.31 20.48
N ARG A 86 -2.65 1.12 21.31
CA ARG A 86 -1.57 2.00 20.83
C ARG A 86 -0.40 1.24 20.21
N HIS A 87 -0.06 0.10 20.76
CA HIS A 87 0.99 -0.77 20.23
C HIS A 87 0.55 -1.44 18.92
N ASP A 88 -0.71 -1.86 18.79
CA ASP A 88 -1.27 -2.40 17.55
C ASP A 88 -1.25 -1.36 16.44
N VAL A 89 -1.74 -0.14 16.72
CA VAL A 89 -1.68 0.97 15.76
C VAL A 89 -0.23 1.31 15.40
N ALA A 90 0.68 1.34 16.37
CA ALA A 90 2.09 1.62 16.13
C ALA A 90 2.76 0.57 15.24
N GLU A 91 2.46 -0.73 15.45
CA GLU A 91 2.98 -1.80 14.59
C GLU A 91 2.47 -1.65 13.16
N LEU A 92 1.16 -1.45 12.97
CA LEU A 92 0.53 -1.25 11.67
C LEU A 92 1.10 -0.01 10.94
N MET A 93 1.14 1.14 11.62
CA MET A 93 1.64 2.40 11.06
C MET A 93 3.13 2.34 10.73
N SER A 94 3.90 1.56 11.49
CA SER A 94 5.32 1.33 11.18
C SER A 94 5.48 0.54 9.89
N GLN A 95 4.63 -0.48 9.64
CA GLN A 95 4.68 -1.22 8.38
C GLN A 95 4.26 -0.35 7.19
N PHE A 96 3.32 0.58 7.38
CA PHE A 96 2.99 1.57 6.34
C PHE A 96 4.20 2.45 6.05
N LEU A 97 4.81 3.07 7.07
CA LEU A 97 6.03 3.89 6.91
C LEU A 97 7.13 3.16 6.13
N HIS A 98 7.36 1.88 6.43
CA HIS A 98 8.36 1.09 5.72
C HIS A 98 7.94 0.78 4.26
N GLY A 99 6.64 0.57 4.02
CA GLY A 99 6.07 0.43 2.68
C GLY A 99 6.26 1.69 1.85
N GLU A 100 5.92 2.86 2.41
CA GLU A 100 6.09 4.18 1.76
C GLU A 100 7.55 4.46 1.39
N GLN A 101 8.50 4.11 2.27
CA GLN A 101 9.92 4.22 1.91
C GLN A 101 10.27 3.31 0.72
N GLY A 102 9.69 2.11 0.65
CA GLY A 102 9.84 1.22 -0.50
C GLY A 102 9.24 1.85 -1.77
N ALA A 103 8.03 2.42 -1.69
CA ALA A 103 7.35 3.10 -2.78
C ALA A 103 8.15 4.31 -3.28
N LEU A 104 8.68 5.14 -2.37
CA LEU A 104 9.60 6.24 -2.70
C LEU A 104 10.77 5.77 -3.57
N LEU A 105 11.42 4.68 -3.19
CA LEU A 105 12.55 4.14 -3.92
C LEU A 105 12.15 3.55 -5.28
N VAL A 106 11.02 2.84 -5.35
CA VAL A 106 10.49 2.29 -6.62
C VAL A 106 10.09 3.42 -7.57
N ALA A 107 9.34 4.43 -7.11
CA ALA A 107 8.95 5.59 -7.92
C ALA A 107 10.17 6.32 -8.48
N SER A 108 11.23 6.50 -7.69
CA SER A 108 12.49 7.10 -8.14
C SER A 108 13.18 6.26 -9.24
N GLN A 109 13.17 4.93 -9.12
CA GLN A 109 13.67 4.04 -10.16
C GLN A 109 12.83 4.12 -11.43
N LEU A 110 11.49 4.19 -11.32
CA LEU A 110 10.59 4.35 -12.45
C LEU A 110 10.79 5.68 -13.16
N ALA A 111 11.03 6.78 -12.45
CA ALA A 111 11.40 8.06 -13.06
C ALA A 111 12.68 7.93 -13.91
N SER A 112 13.61 7.06 -13.53
CA SER A 112 14.83 6.78 -14.28
C SER A 112 14.62 5.80 -15.44
N CYS A 113 13.85 4.71 -15.27
CA CYS A 113 13.80 3.60 -16.23
C CYS A 113 12.52 3.50 -17.05
N ALA A 114 11.42 4.20 -16.72
CA ALA A 114 10.18 4.15 -17.49
C ALA A 114 10.40 4.53 -18.96
N PRO A 115 9.80 3.80 -19.92
CA PRO A 115 10.10 3.97 -21.34
C PRO A 115 9.63 5.29 -21.94
N THR A 116 8.53 5.88 -21.45
CA THR A 116 7.91 7.06 -22.05
C THR A 116 8.16 8.32 -21.23
N TYR A 117 8.18 9.47 -21.89
CA TYR A 117 8.37 10.78 -21.27
C TYR A 117 7.27 11.07 -20.22
N ASN A 118 6.02 10.81 -20.54
CA ASN A 118 4.90 11.06 -19.63
C ASN A 118 4.98 10.17 -18.37
N ALA A 119 5.38 8.90 -18.52
CA ALA A 119 5.58 8.01 -17.37
C ALA A 119 6.71 8.48 -16.46
N LYS A 120 7.81 9.01 -17.03
CA LYS A 120 8.90 9.61 -16.25
C LYS A 120 8.46 10.83 -15.45
N LEU A 121 7.68 11.72 -16.05
CA LEU A 121 7.15 12.91 -15.36
C LEU A 121 6.22 12.51 -14.23
N TYR A 122 5.33 11.54 -14.48
CA TYR A 122 4.42 11.07 -13.45
C TYR A 122 5.18 10.38 -12.32
N ALA A 123 6.10 9.46 -12.61
CA ALA A 123 6.91 8.79 -11.62
C ALA A 123 7.75 9.76 -10.76
N ALA A 124 8.20 10.87 -11.35
CA ALA A 124 8.90 11.92 -10.59
C ALA A 124 7.94 12.66 -9.63
N SER A 125 6.68 12.92 -10.03
CA SER A 125 5.67 13.49 -9.11
C SER A 125 5.31 12.50 -8.01
N GLN A 126 5.13 11.22 -8.35
CA GLN A 126 4.92 10.17 -7.35
C GLN A 126 6.08 10.08 -6.37
N THR A 127 7.33 10.15 -6.81
CA THR A 127 8.49 10.18 -5.92
C THR A 127 8.40 11.29 -4.87
N PHE A 128 7.85 12.45 -5.24
CA PHE A 128 7.63 13.55 -4.31
C PHE A 128 6.45 13.26 -3.35
N ASP A 129 5.38 12.66 -3.84
CA ASP A 129 4.24 12.23 -3.00
C ASP A 129 4.72 11.23 -1.94
N GLU A 130 5.47 10.18 -2.33
CA GLU A 130 6.00 9.16 -1.42
C GLU A 130 6.97 9.72 -0.37
N ALA A 131 7.78 10.72 -0.75
CA ALA A 131 8.65 11.40 0.21
C ALA A 131 7.84 12.11 1.31
N ARG A 132 6.72 12.73 0.94
CA ARG A 132 5.77 13.35 1.86
C ARG A 132 5.06 12.32 2.73
N HIS A 133 4.65 11.16 2.16
CA HIS A 133 4.06 10.07 2.93
C HIS A 133 5.02 9.55 4.02
N VAL A 134 6.27 9.28 3.66
CA VAL A 134 7.32 8.91 4.63
C VAL A 134 7.46 9.96 5.73
N GLU A 135 7.50 11.25 5.37
CA GLU A 135 7.60 12.35 6.32
C GLU A 135 6.45 12.33 7.33
N VAL A 136 5.20 12.29 6.86
CA VAL A 136 4.03 12.44 7.74
C VAL A 136 3.76 11.18 8.57
N PHE A 137 3.97 9.97 8.03
CA PHE A 137 3.87 8.74 8.83
C PHE A 137 4.94 8.68 9.92
N ASN A 138 6.19 9.02 9.57
CA ASN A 138 7.27 9.07 10.56
C ASN A 138 6.99 10.10 11.64
N ARG A 139 6.52 11.30 11.27
CA ARG A 139 6.19 12.35 12.22
C ARG A 139 5.04 11.94 13.15
N TYR A 140 3.99 11.32 12.61
CA TYR A 140 2.87 10.81 13.41
C TYR A 140 3.33 9.75 14.42
N LEU A 141 4.12 8.77 13.99
CA LEU A 141 4.68 7.76 14.88
C LEU A 141 5.55 8.36 15.99
N GLN A 142 6.42 9.33 15.67
CA GLN A 142 7.35 9.90 16.64
C GLN A 142 6.69 10.90 17.61
N GLU A 143 5.85 11.81 17.07
CA GLU A 143 5.31 12.92 17.87
C GLU A 143 3.99 12.58 18.55
N LYS A 144 3.15 11.69 17.95
CA LYS A 144 1.78 11.40 18.44
C LYS A 144 1.67 10.07 19.15
N ILE A 145 2.32 9.02 18.65
CA ILE A 145 2.29 7.67 19.25
C ILE A 145 3.47 7.46 20.21
N GLY A 146 4.66 7.88 19.83
CA GLY A 146 5.90 7.64 20.59
C GLY A 146 6.41 6.20 20.54
N ILE A 147 5.84 5.35 19.69
CA ILE A 147 6.17 3.92 19.56
C ILE A 147 6.40 3.62 18.08
N HIS A 148 7.41 2.83 17.76
CA HIS A 148 7.67 2.36 16.40
C HIS A 148 8.23 0.93 16.42
N TYR A 149 8.05 0.23 15.31
CA TYR A 149 8.46 -1.15 15.14
C TYR A 149 9.34 -1.31 13.89
N PRO A 150 10.25 -2.31 13.88
CA PRO A 150 11.05 -2.62 12.71
C PRO A 150 10.17 -3.16 11.57
N ILE A 151 10.72 -3.13 10.36
CA ILE A 151 10.06 -3.69 9.19
C ILE A 151 9.79 -5.19 9.38
N ASN A 152 8.57 -5.60 9.01
CA ASN A 152 8.19 -7.02 8.96
C ASN A 152 9.05 -7.76 7.91
N PRO A 153 9.59 -8.95 8.23
CA PRO A 153 10.45 -9.70 7.31
C PRO A 153 9.79 -10.02 5.96
N ALA A 154 8.48 -10.29 5.93
CA ALA A 154 7.76 -10.55 4.68
C ALA A 154 7.66 -9.28 3.83
N LEU A 155 7.32 -8.13 4.44
CA LEU A 155 7.33 -6.84 3.75
C LEU A 155 8.72 -6.51 3.18
N LYS A 156 9.77 -6.70 3.99
CA LYS A 156 11.15 -6.48 3.54
C LYS A 156 11.48 -7.36 2.35
N SER A 157 11.14 -8.65 2.39
CA SER A 157 11.40 -9.59 1.30
C SER A 157 10.69 -9.18 0.00
N LEU A 158 9.44 -8.69 0.10
CA LEU A 158 8.69 -8.21 -1.06
C LEU A 158 9.33 -6.95 -1.65
N LEU A 159 9.69 -5.98 -0.80
CA LEU A 159 10.35 -4.74 -1.24
C LEU A 159 11.71 -5.03 -1.87
N ASP A 160 12.52 -5.90 -1.26
CA ASP A 160 13.81 -6.32 -1.84
C ASP A 160 13.61 -6.95 -3.23
N LYS A 161 12.59 -7.81 -3.39
CA LYS A 161 12.26 -8.45 -4.68
C LYS A 161 11.89 -7.41 -5.74
N ILE A 162 11.06 -6.42 -5.41
CA ILE A 162 10.63 -5.36 -6.33
C ILE A 162 11.80 -4.41 -6.67
N LEU A 163 12.55 -3.98 -5.66
CA LEU A 163 13.63 -3.00 -5.83
C LEU A 163 14.82 -3.55 -6.62
N THR A 164 15.11 -4.85 -6.48
CA THR A 164 16.26 -5.48 -7.13
C THR A 164 15.94 -6.06 -8.51
N ASP A 165 14.67 -6.26 -8.87
CA ASP A 165 14.30 -6.67 -10.23
C ASP A 165 14.69 -5.58 -11.23
N GLU A 166 15.27 -5.95 -12.36
CA GLU A 166 15.73 -5.00 -13.36
C GLU A 166 14.59 -4.55 -14.31
N ARG A 167 13.46 -5.25 -14.31
CA ARG A 167 12.32 -5.00 -15.21
C ARG A 167 11.39 -3.96 -14.63
N TRP A 168 11.20 -2.88 -15.35
CA TRP A 168 10.35 -1.78 -14.94
C TRP A 168 8.87 -2.18 -14.74
N ASP A 169 8.35 -3.08 -15.57
CA ASP A 169 6.97 -3.57 -15.51
C ASP A 169 6.70 -4.41 -14.25
N LEU A 170 7.66 -5.21 -13.78
CA LEU A 170 7.53 -5.92 -12.51
C LEU A 170 7.54 -4.97 -11.30
N LYS A 171 8.26 -3.83 -11.41
CA LYS A 171 8.18 -2.77 -10.40
C LYS A 171 6.77 -2.17 -10.32
N PHE A 172 6.14 -1.91 -11.47
CA PHE A 172 4.75 -1.45 -11.53
C PHE A 172 3.78 -2.49 -10.95
N ILE A 173 3.91 -3.76 -11.34
CA ILE A 173 3.03 -4.82 -10.84
C ILE A 173 3.17 -4.96 -9.32
N GLY A 174 4.39 -5.04 -8.82
CA GLY A 174 4.65 -5.24 -7.40
C GLY A 174 4.28 -4.04 -6.55
N MET A 175 4.57 -2.82 -7.00
CA MET A 175 4.33 -1.60 -6.23
C MET A 175 2.94 -1.04 -6.51
N GLN A 176 2.69 -0.46 -7.69
CA GLN A 176 1.45 0.27 -7.95
C GLN A 176 0.20 -0.61 -7.92
N ILE A 177 0.28 -1.86 -8.39
CA ILE A 177 -0.91 -2.73 -8.40
C ILE A 177 -1.10 -3.45 -7.07
N ILE A 178 -0.04 -4.04 -6.49
CA ILE A 178 -0.18 -4.92 -5.34
C ILE A 178 0.01 -4.14 -4.03
N ILE A 179 1.17 -3.50 -3.80
CA ILE A 179 1.43 -2.86 -2.52
C ILE A 179 0.53 -1.65 -2.30
N GLU A 180 0.43 -0.75 -3.28
CA GLU A 180 -0.40 0.46 -3.18
C GLU A 180 -1.90 0.14 -3.28
N GLY A 181 -2.29 -0.88 -4.06
CA GLY A 181 -3.67 -1.38 -4.05
C GLY A 181 -4.12 -1.89 -2.68
N LEU A 182 -3.26 -2.66 -1.99
CA LEU A 182 -3.50 -3.09 -0.61
C LEU A 182 -3.50 -1.91 0.37
N ALA A 183 -2.57 -0.95 0.18
CA ALA A 183 -2.47 0.25 1.01
C ALA A 183 -3.75 1.09 0.90
N LEU A 184 -4.27 1.29 -0.31
CA LEU A 184 -5.50 2.04 -0.57
C LEU A 184 -6.71 1.45 0.19
N ALA A 185 -6.85 0.11 0.20
CA ALA A 185 -7.89 -0.57 0.97
C ALA A 185 -7.66 -0.42 2.48
N ALA A 186 -6.43 -0.65 2.96
CA ALA A 186 -6.07 -0.57 4.36
C ALA A 186 -6.23 0.85 4.93
N PHE A 187 -5.77 1.87 4.20
CA PHE A 187 -5.90 3.28 4.61
C PHE A 187 -7.36 3.72 4.66
N SER A 188 -8.18 3.29 3.69
CA SER A 188 -9.61 3.61 3.68
C SER A 188 -10.33 3.01 4.89
N MET A 189 -10.01 1.76 5.23
CA MET A 189 -10.57 1.11 6.40
C MET A 189 -10.06 1.78 7.70
N LEU A 190 -8.75 1.98 7.84
CA LEU A 190 -8.17 2.62 9.03
C LEU A 190 -8.74 4.01 9.25
N LYS A 191 -8.92 4.80 8.17
CA LYS A 191 -9.58 6.11 8.23
C LYS A 191 -11.01 5.99 8.76
N SER A 192 -11.77 4.96 8.38
CA SER A 192 -13.17 4.81 8.79
C SER A 192 -13.32 4.47 10.26
N ILE A 193 -12.40 3.69 10.84
CA ILE A 193 -12.44 3.23 12.24
C ILE A 193 -11.60 4.07 13.20
N SER A 194 -10.81 5.03 12.70
CA SER A 194 -9.99 5.90 13.57
C SER A 194 -10.87 6.89 14.34
N LYS A 195 -10.56 7.12 15.62
CA LYS A 195 -11.07 8.22 16.43
C LYS A 195 -10.16 9.45 16.39
N ASP A 196 -8.92 9.29 15.95
CA ASP A 196 -7.95 10.38 15.86
C ASP A 196 -8.19 11.23 14.61
N PRO A 197 -8.64 12.49 14.74
CA PRO A 197 -8.90 13.37 13.61
C PRO A 197 -7.63 13.68 12.78
N LEU A 198 -6.46 13.75 13.42
CA LEU A 198 -5.20 13.97 12.72
C LEU A 198 -4.85 12.76 11.85
N LEU A 199 -5.02 11.53 12.36
CA LEU A 199 -4.81 10.31 11.58
C LEU A 199 -5.80 10.23 10.41
N LYS A 200 -7.08 10.55 10.63
CA LYS A 200 -8.08 10.62 9.55
C LYS A 200 -7.68 11.61 8.46
N GLN A 201 -7.18 12.79 8.85
CA GLN A 201 -6.73 13.82 7.93
C GLN A 201 -5.51 13.36 7.12
N LEU A 202 -4.51 12.82 7.78
CA LEU A 202 -3.32 12.25 7.15
C LEU A 202 -3.73 11.21 6.10
N LEU A 203 -4.52 10.22 6.51
CA LEU A 203 -4.98 9.15 5.61
C LEU A 203 -5.85 9.68 4.45
N HIS A 204 -6.65 10.73 4.67
CA HIS A 204 -7.44 11.33 3.59
C HIS A 204 -6.58 11.87 2.46
N TYR A 205 -5.50 12.56 2.79
CA TYR A 205 -4.58 13.09 1.79
C TYR A 205 -3.77 11.99 1.10
N VAL A 206 -3.26 11.02 1.88
CA VAL A 206 -2.50 9.89 1.34
C VAL A 206 -3.37 9.05 0.40
N ILE A 207 -4.61 8.70 0.78
CA ILE A 207 -5.55 7.93 -0.08
C ILE A 207 -5.74 8.59 -1.45
N ARG A 208 -5.80 9.92 -1.54
CA ARG A 208 -5.93 10.63 -2.83
C ARG A 208 -4.70 10.45 -3.70
N ASP A 209 -3.54 10.45 -3.08
CA ASP A 209 -2.28 10.24 -3.79
C ASP A 209 -2.17 8.79 -4.26
N GLU A 210 -2.43 7.81 -3.38
CA GLU A 210 -2.44 6.38 -3.70
C GLU A 210 -3.41 6.01 -4.83
N ALA A 211 -4.62 6.59 -4.82
CA ALA A 211 -5.57 6.37 -5.91
C ALA A 211 -4.99 6.79 -7.28
N ARG A 212 -4.20 7.87 -7.34
CA ARG A 212 -3.51 8.28 -8.57
C ARG A 212 -2.38 7.32 -8.95
N HIS A 213 -1.64 6.81 -7.96
CA HIS A 213 -0.53 5.89 -8.17
C HIS A 213 -1.03 4.55 -8.74
N VAL A 214 -2.08 3.97 -8.14
CA VAL A 214 -2.71 2.75 -8.64
C VAL A 214 -3.28 2.96 -10.05
N THR A 215 -4.02 4.05 -10.27
CA THR A 215 -4.55 4.40 -11.60
C THR A 215 -3.44 4.55 -12.64
N PHE A 216 -2.30 5.13 -12.28
CA PHE A 216 -1.12 5.20 -13.14
C PHE A 216 -0.60 3.82 -13.52
N GLY A 217 -0.46 2.94 -12.54
CA GLY A 217 -0.02 1.56 -12.76
C GLY A 217 -0.91 0.83 -13.75
N ILE A 218 -2.23 0.84 -13.53
CA ILE A 218 -3.21 0.18 -14.39
C ILE A 218 -3.17 0.74 -15.81
N ASN A 219 -3.27 2.07 -15.96
CA ASN A 219 -3.32 2.72 -17.26
C ASN A 219 -2.05 2.49 -18.09
N TYR A 220 -0.90 2.39 -17.43
CA TYR A 220 0.37 2.20 -18.11
C TYR A 220 0.64 0.72 -18.45
N LEU A 221 0.28 -0.21 -17.56
CA LEU A 221 0.47 -1.65 -17.76
C LEU A 221 -0.54 -2.24 -18.73
N GLU A 222 -1.80 -1.78 -18.76
CA GLU A 222 -2.85 -2.36 -19.60
C GLU A 222 -2.45 -2.45 -21.07
N ASP A 223 -1.86 -1.39 -21.60
CA ASP A 223 -1.43 -1.35 -22.99
C ASP A 223 -0.12 -2.11 -23.20
N PHE A 224 0.78 -2.09 -22.23
CA PHE A 224 2.05 -2.79 -22.31
C PHE A 224 1.88 -4.32 -22.27
N ILE A 225 1.07 -4.84 -21.37
CA ILE A 225 0.83 -6.31 -21.24
C ILE A 225 0.28 -6.90 -22.54
N LYS A 226 -0.55 -6.16 -23.29
CA LYS A 226 -1.08 -6.56 -24.60
C LYS A 226 0.00 -6.75 -25.67
N THR A 227 1.20 -6.25 -25.46
CA THR A 227 2.34 -6.38 -26.38
C THR A 227 3.23 -7.59 -26.12
N LEU A 228 3.03 -8.25 -24.99
CA LEU A 228 3.84 -9.39 -24.54
C LEU A 228 3.36 -10.72 -25.15
N SER A 229 4.26 -11.70 -25.22
CA SER A 229 3.90 -13.06 -25.55
C SER A 229 3.14 -13.74 -24.40
N PRO A 230 2.37 -14.82 -24.65
CA PRO A 230 1.69 -15.57 -23.59
C PRO A 230 2.64 -16.03 -22.48
N GLU A 231 3.85 -16.45 -22.82
CA GLU A 231 4.87 -16.89 -21.86
C GLU A 231 5.34 -15.72 -20.97
N GLU A 232 5.54 -14.55 -21.57
CA GLU A 232 5.91 -13.33 -20.82
C GLU A 232 4.77 -12.86 -19.92
N ILE A 233 3.52 -12.95 -20.36
CA ILE A 233 2.34 -12.63 -19.54
C ILE A 233 2.26 -13.58 -18.34
N ASN A 234 2.43 -14.89 -18.56
CA ASN A 234 2.41 -15.86 -17.47
C ASN A 234 3.55 -15.65 -16.47
N GLU A 235 4.73 -15.26 -16.90
CA GLU A 235 5.81 -14.89 -15.97
C GLU A 235 5.42 -13.72 -15.06
N ARG A 236 4.75 -12.70 -15.60
CA ARG A 236 4.22 -11.55 -14.83
C ARG A 236 3.09 -11.96 -13.90
N ALA A 237 2.22 -12.85 -14.36
CA ALA A 237 1.13 -13.40 -13.56
C ALA A 237 1.65 -14.22 -12.36
N GLU A 238 2.67 -15.05 -12.57
CA GLU A 238 3.34 -15.78 -11.47
C GLU A 238 4.00 -14.83 -10.48
N PHE A 239 4.70 -13.81 -10.95
CA PHE A 239 5.26 -12.79 -10.07
C PHE A 239 4.18 -12.09 -9.24
N ALA A 240 3.05 -11.72 -9.86
CA ALA A 240 1.92 -11.10 -9.16
C ALA A 240 1.33 -12.03 -8.09
N TYR A 241 1.15 -13.32 -8.42
CA TYR A 241 0.70 -14.31 -7.45
C TYR A 241 1.65 -14.44 -6.26
N GLU A 242 2.96 -14.59 -6.50
CA GLU A 242 3.95 -14.68 -5.43
C GLU A 242 3.96 -13.42 -4.54
N ALA A 243 3.85 -12.23 -5.16
CA ALA A 243 3.78 -10.97 -4.43
C ALA A 243 2.51 -10.89 -3.58
N CYS A 244 1.36 -11.40 -4.05
CA CYS A 244 0.14 -11.50 -3.26
C CYS A 244 0.28 -12.46 -2.08
N VAL A 245 0.93 -13.62 -2.27
CA VAL A 245 1.21 -14.58 -1.18
C VAL A 245 2.07 -13.93 -0.09
N ILE A 246 3.16 -13.27 -0.46
CA ILE A 246 4.04 -12.57 0.50
C ILE A 246 3.27 -11.44 1.17
N SER A 247 2.42 -10.72 0.44
CA SER A 247 1.59 -9.65 0.99
C SER A 247 0.59 -10.15 2.04
N ARG A 248 0.04 -11.35 1.89
CA ARG A 248 -0.82 -11.96 2.94
C ARG A 248 -0.06 -12.24 4.23
N GLU A 249 1.21 -12.63 4.13
CA GLU A 249 2.07 -12.88 5.28
C GLU A 249 2.44 -11.61 6.04
N ARG A 250 2.68 -10.50 5.33
CA ARG A 250 3.06 -9.22 5.96
C ARG A 250 1.97 -8.58 6.82
N LEU A 251 0.72 -9.02 6.67
CA LEU A 251 -0.41 -8.49 7.43
C LEU A 251 -0.52 -9.07 8.86
N ILE A 252 0.29 -10.08 9.18
CA ILE A 252 0.31 -10.70 10.50
C ILE A 252 1.13 -9.83 11.44
N ASN A 253 0.47 -9.18 12.40
CA ASN A 253 1.06 -8.33 13.43
C ASN A 253 0.93 -9.04 14.78
N THR A 254 2.03 -9.28 15.48
CA THR A 254 2.06 -10.13 16.67
C THR A 254 2.62 -9.46 17.92
N LYS A 255 3.10 -8.23 17.80
CA LYS A 255 3.89 -7.62 18.89
C LYS A 255 3.06 -7.22 20.11
N SER A 256 1.80 -6.80 19.90
CA SER A 256 0.89 -6.48 20.99
C SER A 256 0.51 -7.73 21.77
N GLN A 257 0.18 -8.84 21.08
CA GLN A 257 -0.14 -10.13 21.72
C GLN A 257 1.06 -10.68 22.49
N GLN A 258 2.27 -10.62 21.91
CA GLN A 258 3.48 -11.02 22.61
C GLN A 258 3.72 -10.19 23.88
N ARG A 259 3.55 -8.87 23.79
CA ARG A 259 3.88 -7.95 24.86
C ARG A 259 2.90 -8.01 26.03
N PHE A 260 1.60 -8.04 25.75
CA PHE A 260 0.55 -7.86 26.75
C PHE A 260 -0.15 -9.18 27.13
N LEU A 261 -0.22 -10.15 26.22
CA LEU A 261 -0.93 -11.42 26.46
C LEU A 261 0.02 -12.59 26.76
N GLY A 262 1.34 -12.32 26.78
CA GLY A 262 2.33 -13.34 27.10
C GLY A 262 2.51 -14.44 26.05
N MET A 263 1.97 -14.25 24.85
CA MET A 263 2.09 -15.20 23.75
C MET A 263 3.51 -15.19 23.17
N SER A 264 4.00 -16.36 22.76
CA SER A 264 5.12 -16.45 21.84
C SER A 264 4.72 -15.89 20.46
N GLU A 265 5.70 -15.62 19.60
CA GLU A 265 5.43 -15.17 18.23
C GLU A 265 4.64 -16.22 17.43
N GLU A 266 4.92 -17.51 17.65
CA GLU A 266 4.24 -18.60 16.98
C GLU A 266 2.77 -18.73 17.45
N GLU A 267 2.52 -18.65 18.75
CA GLU A 267 1.16 -18.66 19.32
C GLU A 267 0.32 -17.47 18.84
N ALA A 268 0.88 -16.25 18.84
CA ALA A 268 0.19 -15.06 18.36
C ALA A 268 -0.13 -15.15 16.86
N ARG A 269 0.81 -15.67 16.07
CA ARG A 269 0.61 -15.93 14.64
C ARG A 269 -0.48 -16.95 14.40
N GLU A 270 -0.42 -18.09 15.08
CA GLU A 270 -1.41 -19.17 14.97
C GLU A 270 -2.79 -18.69 15.39
N PHE A 271 -2.88 -17.92 16.48
CA PHE A 271 -4.11 -17.30 16.92
C PHE A 271 -4.74 -16.43 15.81
N GLN A 272 -4.00 -15.52 15.20
CA GLN A 272 -4.50 -14.67 14.13
C GLN A 272 -4.96 -15.50 12.92
N LEU A 273 -4.16 -16.46 12.47
CA LEU A 273 -4.47 -17.29 11.31
C LEU A 273 -5.71 -18.16 11.49
N ASN A 274 -6.01 -18.59 12.73
CA ASN A 274 -7.19 -19.38 13.06
C ASN A 274 -8.45 -18.52 13.30
N THR A 275 -8.35 -17.20 13.17
CA THR A 275 -9.44 -16.28 13.40
C THR A 275 -10.13 -15.93 12.07
N GLY A 276 -11.41 -16.30 11.92
CA GLY A 276 -12.16 -16.09 10.69
C GLY A 276 -12.30 -14.62 10.29
N SER A 277 -12.44 -13.71 11.25
CA SER A 277 -12.50 -12.26 10.98
C SER A 277 -11.17 -11.72 10.42
N PHE A 278 -10.02 -12.24 10.87
CA PHE A 278 -8.73 -11.87 10.31
C PHE A 278 -8.58 -12.38 8.86
N GLU A 279 -9.06 -13.58 8.57
CA GLU A 279 -9.06 -14.10 7.19
C GLU A 279 -9.95 -13.24 6.28
N MET A 280 -11.15 -12.87 6.73
CA MET A 280 -12.04 -11.97 5.99
C MET A 280 -11.40 -10.59 5.77
N PHE A 281 -10.82 -9.99 6.81
CA PHE A 281 -10.09 -8.74 6.70
C PHE A 281 -8.95 -8.83 5.67
N ARG A 282 -8.13 -9.86 5.80
CA ARG A 282 -6.99 -10.10 4.92
C ARG A 282 -7.41 -10.26 3.46
N ASN A 283 -8.52 -10.97 3.21
CA ASN A 283 -9.08 -11.12 1.88
C ASN A 283 -9.67 -9.81 1.36
N PHE A 284 -10.39 -9.06 2.22
CA PHE A 284 -10.98 -7.77 1.84
C PHE A 284 -9.95 -6.79 1.27
N LEU A 285 -8.73 -6.76 1.80
CA LEU A 285 -7.67 -5.89 1.26
C LEU A 285 -7.39 -6.18 -0.21
N PHE A 286 -7.56 -7.42 -0.67
CA PHE A 286 -7.37 -7.80 -2.07
C PHE A 286 -8.53 -7.39 -2.98
N SER A 287 -9.64 -6.87 -2.43
CA SER A 287 -10.75 -6.33 -3.23
C SER A 287 -10.33 -5.17 -4.15
N ARG A 288 -9.20 -4.52 -3.87
CA ARG A 288 -8.58 -3.52 -4.76
C ARG A 288 -7.51 -4.08 -5.68
N VAL A 289 -6.91 -5.22 -5.35
CA VAL A 289 -5.81 -5.80 -6.14
C VAL A 289 -6.34 -6.72 -7.25
N ILE A 290 -7.27 -7.61 -6.92
CA ILE A 290 -7.73 -8.65 -7.87
C ILE A 290 -8.44 -8.09 -9.11
N PRO A 291 -9.35 -7.09 -8.98
CA PRO A 291 -9.95 -6.47 -10.16
C PRO A 291 -8.91 -5.80 -11.07
N ASN A 292 -7.90 -5.16 -10.47
CA ASN A 292 -6.82 -4.52 -11.20
C ASN A 292 -5.96 -5.54 -11.97
N LEU A 293 -5.60 -6.68 -11.34
CA LEU A 293 -4.90 -7.79 -12.01
C LEU A 293 -5.74 -8.39 -13.15
N SER A 294 -7.05 -8.56 -12.93
CA SER A 294 -7.98 -9.01 -13.96
C SER A 294 -7.98 -8.05 -15.16
N ARG A 295 -8.13 -6.76 -14.88
CA ARG A 295 -8.16 -5.71 -15.91
C ARG A 295 -6.94 -5.69 -16.80
N ILE A 296 -5.75 -5.79 -16.22
CA ILE A 296 -4.49 -5.76 -16.98
C ILE A 296 -4.12 -7.12 -17.59
N GLY A 297 -4.98 -8.15 -17.40
CA GLY A 297 -4.80 -9.47 -18.04
C GLY A 297 -3.81 -10.39 -17.34
N LEU A 298 -3.57 -10.22 -16.04
CA LEU A 298 -2.65 -11.06 -15.25
C LEU A 298 -3.36 -12.16 -14.44
N LEU A 299 -4.67 -12.30 -14.51
CA LEU A 299 -5.38 -13.50 -14.02
C LEU A 299 -5.45 -14.55 -15.14
N THR A 300 -4.31 -15.08 -15.56
CA THR A 300 -4.21 -16.11 -16.60
C THR A 300 -4.77 -17.45 -16.13
N ASP A 301 -5.09 -18.34 -17.07
CA ASP A 301 -5.60 -19.70 -16.77
C ASP A 301 -4.63 -20.50 -15.87
N GLU A 302 -3.34 -20.19 -15.90
CA GLU A 302 -2.30 -20.87 -15.12
C GLU A 302 -2.29 -20.44 -13.65
N VAL A 303 -2.50 -19.14 -13.36
CA VAL A 303 -2.49 -18.63 -11.98
C VAL A 303 -3.87 -18.61 -11.36
N ARG A 304 -4.95 -18.61 -12.14
CA ARG A 304 -6.33 -18.56 -11.66
C ARG A 304 -6.65 -19.61 -10.59
N PRO A 305 -6.30 -20.91 -10.76
CA PRO A 305 -6.54 -21.92 -9.72
C PRO A 305 -5.79 -21.62 -8.42
N LYS A 306 -4.64 -20.94 -8.50
CA LYS A 306 -3.84 -20.55 -7.34
C LYS A 306 -4.49 -19.42 -6.56
N PHE A 307 -5.06 -18.41 -7.24
CA PHE A 307 -5.84 -17.35 -6.62
C PHE A 307 -7.16 -17.85 -6.04
N GLU A 308 -7.80 -18.84 -6.70
CA GLU A 308 -8.99 -19.51 -6.19
C GLU A 308 -8.71 -20.24 -4.86
N ALA A 309 -7.58 -20.95 -4.78
CA ALA A 309 -7.15 -21.63 -3.55
C ALA A 309 -6.86 -20.66 -2.38
N LEU A 310 -6.58 -19.40 -2.67
CA LEU A 310 -6.45 -18.33 -1.67
C LEU A 310 -7.78 -17.67 -1.32
N GLY A 311 -8.90 -18.04 -1.96
CA GLY A 311 -10.21 -17.39 -1.76
C GLY A 311 -10.31 -15.98 -2.33
N LEU A 312 -9.45 -15.59 -3.29
CA LEU A 312 -9.35 -14.20 -3.75
C LEU A 312 -10.16 -13.91 -5.02
N LEU A 313 -10.55 -14.94 -5.79
CA LEU A 313 -11.31 -14.73 -7.04
C LEU A 313 -12.72 -14.18 -6.84
N GLU A 314 -13.26 -14.21 -5.62
CA GLU A 314 -14.53 -13.57 -5.30
C GLU A 314 -14.55 -12.06 -5.63
N TYR A 315 -13.35 -11.41 -5.60
CA TYR A 315 -13.19 -9.97 -5.89
C TYR A 315 -12.94 -9.67 -7.37
N GLU A 316 -12.86 -10.66 -8.26
CA GLU A 316 -12.50 -10.44 -9.67
C GLU A 316 -13.42 -9.43 -10.39
N ASN A 317 -14.70 -9.44 -10.06
CA ASN A 317 -15.71 -8.56 -10.65
C ASN A 317 -16.03 -7.32 -9.80
N ALA A 318 -15.24 -7.04 -8.77
CA ALA A 318 -15.33 -5.79 -8.03
C ALA A 318 -14.88 -4.61 -8.92
N PRO A 319 -15.24 -3.36 -8.59
CA PRO A 319 -14.75 -2.19 -9.32
C PRO A 319 -13.21 -2.12 -9.32
N ASP A 320 -12.62 -1.89 -10.49
CA ASP A 320 -11.20 -1.62 -10.63
C ASP A 320 -10.87 -0.12 -10.45
N ASP A 321 -9.59 0.21 -10.35
CA ASP A 321 -9.11 1.57 -10.13
C ASP A 321 -8.62 2.25 -11.44
N PHE A 322 -9.11 1.82 -12.60
CA PHE A 322 -8.76 2.41 -13.90
C PHE A 322 -9.22 3.87 -14.03
N GLU A 323 -10.41 4.16 -13.50
CA GLU A 323 -10.96 5.52 -13.39
C GLU A 323 -11.48 5.75 -11.97
N CYS A 324 -10.97 6.81 -11.31
CA CYS A 324 -11.45 7.25 -10.01
C CYS A 324 -12.38 8.46 -10.16
N ASP A 325 -13.32 8.60 -9.22
CA ASP A 325 -14.11 9.82 -9.09
C ASP A 325 -13.25 10.95 -8.48
N TRP A 326 -12.52 11.64 -9.34
CA TRP A 326 -11.66 12.76 -8.95
C TRP A 326 -12.43 13.95 -8.37
N ALA A 327 -13.72 14.07 -8.68
CA ALA A 327 -14.57 15.10 -8.09
C ALA A 327 -14.87 14.80 -6.62
N GLU A 328 -15.12 13.53 -6.29
CA GLU A 328 -15.27 13.07 -4.90
C GLU A 328 -13.96 13.20 -4.14
N MET A 329 -12.85 12.78 -4.74
CA MET A 329 -11.51 12.85 -4.13
C MET A 329 -11.06 14.29 -3.81
N ARG A 330 -11.63 15.32 -4.47
CA ARG A 330 -11.34 16.73 -4.20
C ARG A 330 -12.08 17.28 -2.98
N LYS A 331 -13.12 16.60 -2.51
CA LYS A 331 -13.88 17.09 -1.36
C LYS A 331 -13.02 17.13 -0.11
N PRO A 332 -13.07 18.21 0.66
CA PRO A 332 -12.46 18.24 1.99
C PRO A 332 -13.16 17.24 2.90
N LEU A 333 -12.49 16.78 3.93
CA LEU A 333 -13.14 16.04 5.00
C LEU A 333 -14.05 17.00 5.78
N GLU A 334 -15.34 16.75 5.79
CA GLU A 334 -16.34 17.57 6.49
C GLU A 334 -16.05 17.72 8.00
N GLU A 335 -15.34 16.75 8.57
CA GLU A 335 -14.97 16.73 9.99
C GLU A 335 -13.90 17.78 10.35
N PHE A 336 -13.12 18.29 9.39
CA PHE A 336 -12.05 19.26 9.66
C PHE A 336 -12.53 20.71 9.75
N GLU A 337 -13.67 21.03 9.17
CA GLU A 337 -14.29 22.35 9.35
C GLU A 337 -14.74 22.58 10.82
N LYS A 338 -14.74 21.52 11.64
CA LYS A 338 -15.23 21.52 13.02
C LYS A 338 -14.15 21.44 14.10
N ILE A 339 -12.85 21.29 13.73
CA ILE A 339 -11.78 21.26 14.72
C ILE A 339 -11.47 22.72 15.08
N PRO A 340 -11.74 23.18 16.35
CA PRO A 340 -11.36 24.53 16.75
C PRO A 340 -9.84 24.69 16.64
N VAL A 341 -9.42 25.76 16.00
CA VAL A 341 -8.03 26.23 15.97
C VAL A 341 -7.59 26.64 17.36
#